data_844ed8d3f69e20af50f56fae0bfaac65
#
_entry.id   844ed8d3f69e20af50f56fae0bfaac65
#
_cell.length_a   1.000
_cell.length_b   1.000
_cell.length_c   1.000
_cell.angle_alpha   90.00
_cell.angle_beta   90.00
_cell.angle_gamma   90.00
#
_symmetry.space_group_name_H-M   'P 1'
#
loop_
_entity.id
_entity.type
_entity.pdbx_description
1 polymer ?
#
loop_
_entity_poly.entity_id
_entity_poly.type
_entity_poly.pdbx_seq_one_letter_code
_entity_poly.pdbx_strand_id
1 'polypeptide(L)'
;MARPWYNIRGFALTRIEILSTYPDILKLGVRSTEPSMLEIINEANDELQILSYAITAGANNILEAIDEALRRGIKLTFIINSNENLSQEINDFLYSMKNKYNYCKIYLFNSSDSADLHAKILVADRKIAIVGSSNLTSRGLIWNLEIGFLIEDKSVWKLAEVVDKIVEMSTPL
;
A
#
# COMPACT_ATOMS: atom_id res chain seq x y z
N MET A 1 -29.57 -7.86 3.26
CA MET A 1 -29.98 -6.54 2.74
C MET A 1 -29.02 -5.51 3.32
N ALA A 2 -28.07 -5.03 2.53
CA ALA A 2 -27.16 -3.95 2.95
C ALA A 2 -27.93 -2.63 2.95
N ARG A 3 -27.90 -1.89 4.05
CA ARG A 3 -28.51 -0.57 4.13
C ARG A 3 -27.62 0.44 3.42
N PRO A 4 -28.12 1.27 2.48
CA PRO A 4 -27.34 2.33 1.86
C PRO A 4 -27.04 3.41 2.91
N TRP A 5 -25.78 3.76 3.09
CA TRP A 5 -25.35 4.86 3.95
C TRP A 5 -25.76 6.19 3.31
N TYR A 6 -26.47 7.01 4.05
CA TYR A 6 -27.12 8.23 3.59
C TYR A 6 -26.12 9.29 3.11
N ASN A 7 -26.40 9.80 1.91
CA ASN A 7 -25.81 11.03 1.38
C ASN A 7 -26.46 12.23 2.10
N ILE A 8 -25.75 12.82 3.05
CA ILE A 8 -26.16 14.07 3.69
C ILE A 8 -25.27 15.19 3.13
N ARG A 9 -25.86 16.02 2.27
CA ARG A 9 -25.35 17.29 1.73
C ARG A 9 -24.16 17.19 0.75
N GLY A 10 -24.41 16.80 -0.50
CA GLY A 10 -23.52 17.15 -1.64
C GLY A 10 -22.07 16.68 -1.56
N PHE A 11 -21.73 15.74 -0.70
CA PHE A 11 -20.43 15.11 -0.61
C PHE A 11 -20.35 13.99 -1.64
N ALA A 12 -19.21 13.90 -2.34
CA ALA A 12 -18.88 12.71 -3.12
C ALA A 12 -19.08 11.46 -2.25
N LEU A 13 -19.60 10.39 -2.85
CA LEU A 13 -19.86 9.13 -2.13
C LEU A 13 -18.55 8.63 -1.53
N THR A 14 -18.44 8.65 -0.20
CA THR A 14 -17.37 8.00 0.52
C THR A 14 -17.62 6.50 0.48
N ARG A 15 -16.67 5.73 -0.04
CA ARG A 15 -16.65 4.28 0.04
C ARG A 15 -15.65 3.86 1.11
N ILE A 16 -16.12 3.15 2.13
CA ILE A 16 -15.27 2.56 3.15
C ILE A 16 -15.64 1.08 3.25
N GLU A 17 -14.67 0.21 3.03
CA GLU A 17 -14.82 -1.24 3.12
C GLU A 17 -13.83 -1.81 4.13
N ILE A 18 -14.28 -2.75 4.96
CA ILE A 18 -13.42 -3.48 5.89
C ILE A 18 -12.71 -4.59 5.13
N LEU A 19 -11.41 -4.71 5.35
CA LEU A 19 -10.56 -5.75 4.80
C LEU A 19 -10.07 -6.68 5.90
N SER A 20 -9.93 -7.95 5.61
CA SER A 20 -9.26 -8.91 6.48
C SER A 20 -8.52 -9.98 5.69
N THR A 21 -7.59 -10.64 6.33
CA THR A 21 -6.88 -11.82 5.82
C THR A 21 -7.45 -13.12 6.39
N TYR A 22 -8.23 -13.05 7.49
CA TYR A 22 -8.59 -14.23 8.26
C TYR A 22 -9.92 -14.87 7.78
N PRO A 23 -9.94 -16.18 7.45
CA PRO A 23 -11.10 -16.83 6.81
C PRO A 23 -12.42 -16.68 7.57
N ASP A 24 -12.41 -16.75 8.91
CA ASP A 24 -13.65 -16.64 9.67
C ASP A 24 -14.21 -15.19 9.68
N ILE A 25 -13.34 -14.19 9.58
CA ILE A 25 -13.76 -12.81 9.42
C ILE A 25 -14.31 -12.56 8.02
N LEU A 26 -13.73 -13.17 6.98
CA LEU A 26 -14.25 -13.07 5.61
C LEU A 26 -15.68 -13.60 5.46
N LYS A 27 -16.09 -14.58 6.29
CA LYS A 27 -17.48 -15.07 6.33
C LYS A 27 -18.50 -14.01 6.77
N LEU A 28 -18.06 -12.92 7.39
CA LEU A 28 -18.92 -11.77 7.72
C LEU A 28 -19.21 -10.86 6.53
N GLY A 29 -18.70 -11.19 5.33
CA GLY A 29 -18.91 -10.41 4.11
C GLY A 29 -17.94 -9.24 3.94
N VAL A 30 -16.82 -9.22 4.69
CA VAL A 30 -15.73 -8.28 4.46
C VAL A 30 -14.84 -8.76 3.31
N ARG A 31 -14.05 -7.85 2.72
CA ARG A 31 -13.20 -8.17 1.59
C ARG A 31 -11.85 -8.75 2.03
N SER A 32 -11.22 -9.52 1.16
CA SER A 32 -9.86 -10.03 1.38
C SER A 32 -8.82 -8.94 1.07
N THR A 33 -7.79 -8.82 1.92
CA THR A 33 -6.78 -7.76 1.84
C THR A 33 -5.95 -7.83 0.55
N GLU A 34 -5.31 -8.97 0.25
CA GLU A 34 -4.44 -9.09 -0.93
C GLU A 34 -5.18 -8.87 -2.25
N PRO A 35 -6.32 -9.49 -2.53
CA PRO A 35 -7.10 -9.19 -3.74
C PRO A 35 -7.50 -7.73 -3.87
N SER A 36 -7.81 -7.06 -2.75
CA SER A 36 -8.13 -5.63 -2.77
C SER A 36 -6.92 -4.75 -3.08
N MET A 37 -5.72 -5.11 -2.59
CA MET A 37 -4.47 -4.44 -2.96
C MET A 37 -4.20 -4.61 -4.46
N LEU A 38 -4.32 -5.83 -4.98
CA LEU A 38 -4.11 -6.11 -6.41
C LEU A 38 -5.10 -5.32 -7.29
N GLU A 39 -6.37 -5.23 -6.89
CA GLU A 39 -7.38 -4.45 -7.60
C GLU A 39 -6.94 -2.99 -7.74
N ILE A 40 -6.62 -2.28 -6.65
CA ILE A 40 -6.27 -0.86 -6.73
C ILE A 40 -4.92 -0.59 -7.40
N ILE A 41 -3.96 -1.52 -7.33
CA ILE A 41 -2.70 -1.43 -8.08
C ILE A 41 -2.95 -1.55 -9.58
N ASN A 42 -3.80 -2.50 -9.99
CA ASN A 42 -4.11 -2.75 -11.38
C ASN A 42 -4.97 -1.64 -12.00
N GLU A 43 -5.81 -0.98 -11.22
CA GLU A 43 -6.69 0.10 -11.65
C GLU A 43 -6.04 1.49 -11.58
N ALA A 44 -4.86 1.62 -10.98
CA ALA A 44 -4.12 2.88 -10.92
C ALA A 44 -3.83 3.44 -12.31
N ASN A 45 -4.01 4.77 -12.47
CA ASN A 45 -3.88 5.47 -13.75
C ASN A 45 -2.76 6.52 -13.78
N ASP A 46 -2.26 6.98 -12.62
CA ASP A 46 -1.23 8.03 -12.53
C ASP A 46 -0.11 7.66 -11.56
N GLU A 47 -0.44 7.36 -10.31
CA GLU A 47 0.57 7.12 -9.28
C GLU A 47 0.15 6.10 -8.22
N LEU A 48 1.17 5.45 -7.65
CA LEU A 48 1.08 4.61 -6.47
C LEU A 48 2.03 5.13 -5.39
N GLN A 49 1.54 5.21 -4.16
CA GLN A 49 2.35 5.48 -2.96
C GLN A 49 2.19 4.31 -2.00
N ILE A 50 3.29 3.69 -1.59
CA ILE A 50 3.28 2.48 -0.76
C ILE A 50 4.21 2.69 0.43
N LEU A 51 3.72 2.39 1.63
CA LEU A 51 4.50 2.32 2.86
C LEU A 51 4.42 0.91 3.43
N SER A 52 5.55 0.30 3.73
CA SER A 52 5.60 -1.01 4.36
C SER A 52 6.74 -1.10 5.38
N TYR A 53 6.43 -1.63 6.56
CA TYR A 53 7.44 -1.93 7.57
C TYR A 53 8.33 -3.11 7.13
N ALA A 54 7.72 -4.17 6.58
CA ALA A 54 8.42 -5.38 6.18
C ALA A 54 7.95 -5.88 4.81
N ILE A 55 8.89 -6.39 4.03
CA ILE A 55 8.66 -6.98 2.71
C ILE A 55 9.40 -8.31 2.63
N THR A 56 8.75 -9.34 2.11
CA THR A 56 9.36 -10.64 1.82
C THR A 56 8.88 -11.18 0.48
N ALA A 57 9.54 -12.20 -0.05
CA ALA A 57 9.12 -12.92 -1.26
C ALA A 57 7.68 -13.46 -1.19
N GLY A 58 7.10 -13.58 0.02
CA GLY A 58 5.70 -13.95 0.17
C GLY A 58 4.68 -12.90 -0.33
N ALA A 59 5.14 -11.74 -0.77
CA ALA A 59 4.32 -10.71 -1.42
C ALA A 59 4.54 -10.65 -2.95
N ASN A 60 5.06 -11.71 -3.58
CA ASN A 60 5.40 -11.72 -5.00
C ASN A 60 4.26 -11.24 -5.90
N ASN A 61 3.01 -11.66 -5.64
CA ASN A 61 1.85 -11.21 -6.42
C ASN A 61 1.71 -9.68 -6.42
N ILE A 62 1.92 -9.05 -5.26
CA ILE A 62 1.86 -7.58 -5.10
C ILE A 62 3.06 -6.93 -5.81
N LEU A 63 4.26 -7.48 -5.65
CA LEU A 63 5.47 -6.96 -6.28
C LEU A 63 5.40 -7.05 -7.81
N GLU A 64 4.88 -8.15 -8.35
CA GLU A 64 4.62 -8.33 -9.78
C GLU A 64 3.57 -7.33 -10.30
N ALA A 65 2.48 -7.11 -9.55
CA ALA A 65 1.48 -6.12 -9.92
C ALA A 65 2.05 -4.69 -9.92
N ILE A 66 2.99 -4.37 -9.01
CA ILE A 66 3.70 -3.10 -8.99
C ILE A 66 4.61 -2.97 -10.23
N ASP A 67 5.38 -4.00 -10.62
CA ASP A 67 6.20 -3.96 -11.86
C ASP A 67 5.32 -3.80 -13.10
N GLU A 68 4.15 -4.45 -13.16
CA GLU A 68 3.17 -4.25 -14.23
C GLU A 68 2.61 -2.82 -14.24
N ALA A 69 2.32 -2.23 -13.08
CA ALA A 69 1.89 -0.82 -13.00
C ALA A 69 3.01 0.11 -13.53
N LEU A 70 4.26 -0.13 -13.15
CA LEU A 70 5.40 0.59 -13.70
C LEU A 70 5.52 0.42 -15.22
N ARG A 71 5.29 -0.77 -15.79
CA ARG A 71 5.28 -0.97 -17.26
C ARG A 71 4.18 -0.16 -17.96
N ARG A 72 3.04 0.07 -17.28
CA ARG A 72 1.97 0.95 -17.78
C ARG A 72 2.33 2.44 -17.69
N GLY A 73 3.45 2.81 -17.05
CA GLY A 73 3.89 4.19 -16.87
C GLY A 73 3.40 4.84 -15.56
N ILE A 74 2.84 4.05 -14.64
CA ILE A 74 2.39 4.54 -13.34
C ILE A 74 3.61 4.91 -12.49
N LYS A 75 3.59 6.11 -11.89
CA LYS A 75 4.64 6.57 -10.98
C LYS A 75 4.58 5.80 -9.67
N LEU A 76 5.71 5.42 -9.14
CA LEU A 76 5.79 4.75 -7.83
C LEU A 76 6.61 5.57 -6.84
N THR A 77 6.05 5.77 -5.66
CA THR A 77 6.75 6.16 -4.44
C THR A 77 6.64 5.04 -3.43
N PHE A 78 7.74 4.36 -3.14
CA PHE A 78 7.76 3.25 -2.20
C PHE A 78 8.68 3.58 -1.02
N ILE A 79 8.12 3.62 0.20
CA ILE A 79 8.87 3.90 1.43
C ILE A 79 8.90 2.64 2.27
N ILE A 80 10.10 2.22 2.64
CA ILE A 80 10.38 1.02 3.42
C ILE A 80 11.01 1.46 4.73
N ASN A 81 10.73 0.77 5.83
CA ASN A 81 11.29 1.12 7.14
C ASN A 81 12.83 1.12 7.12
N SER A 82 13.43 0.00 6.71
CA SER A 82 14.88 -0.16 6.61
C SER A 82 15.18 -1.31 5.65
N ASN A 83 16.36 -1.31 5.05
CA ASN A 83 16.80 -2.42 4.20
C ASN A 83 17.59 -3.48 4.98
N GLU A 84 17.88 -3.28 6.27
CA GLU A 84 18.75 -4.17 7.06
C GLU A 84 18.23 -5.61 7.14
N ASN A 85 16.91 -5.80 7.07
CA ASN A 85 16.24 -7.10 7.17
C ASN A 85 15.67 -7.60 5.83
N LEU A 86 15.94 -6.93 4.72
CA LEU A 86 15.50 -7.40 3.41
C LEU A 86 16.39 -8.55 2.93
N SER A 87 15.77 -9.59 2.39
CA SER A 87 16.54 -10.64 1.70
C SER A 87 17.26 -10.07 0.47
N GLN A 88 18.35 -10.74 0.06
CA GLN A 88 19.07 -10.34 -1.16
C GLN A 88 18.13 -10.30 -2.38
N GLU A 89 17.25 -11.28 -2.51
CA GLU A 89 16.25 -11.37 -3.58
C GLU A 89 15.36 -10.12 -3.65
N ILE A 90 14.84 -9.65 -2.50
CA ILE A 90 13.99 -8.44 -2.45
C ILE A 90 14.82 -7.19 -2.75
N ASN A 91 16.03 -7.09 -2.22
CA ASN A 91 16.94 -5.99 -2.55
C ASN A 91 17.21 -5.91 -4.06
N ASP A 92 17.59 -7.03 -4.68
CA ASP A 92 17.87 -7.11 -6.13
C ASP A 92 16.63 -6.72 -6.95
N PHE A 93 15.44 -7.15 -6.54
CA PHE A 93 14.19 -6.79 -7.19
C PHE A 93 13.92 -5.27 -7.11
N LEU A 94 14.06 -4.67 -5.93
CA LEU A 94 13.84 -3.24 -5.72
C LEU A 94 14.84 -2.39 -6.53
N TYR A 95 16.12 -2.76 -6.52
CA TYR A 95 17.14 -2.10 -7.33
C TYR A 95 16.88 -2.27 -8.85
N SER A 96 16.40 -3.43 -9.27
CA SER A 96 16.04 -3.68 -10.67
C SER A 96 14.91 -2.74 -11.12
N MET A 97 13.83 -2.62 -10.35
CA MET A 97 12.74 -1.70 -10.66
C MET A 97 13.21 -0.24 -10.72
N LYS A 98 13.98 0.20 -9.71
CA LYS A 98 14.52 1.56 -9.65
C LYS A 98 15.41 1.89 -10.85
N ASN A 99 16.24 0.96 -11.28
CA ASN A 99 17.15 1.16 -12.42
C ASN A 99 16.43 1.11 -13.78
N LYS A 100 15.35 0.33 -13.86
CA LYS A 100 14.58 0.13 -15.09
C LYS A 100 13.60 1.30 -15.36
N TYR A 101 13.05 1.92 -14.31
CA TYR A 101 12.01 2.94 -14.43
C TYR A 101 12.42 4.23 -13.73
N ASN A 102 12.62 5.33 -14.46
CA ASN A 102 13.03 6.63 -13.90
C ASN A 102 11.97 7.30 -13.03
N TYR A 103 10.72 6.83 -13.10
CA TYR A 103 9.57 7.25 -12.28
C TYR A 103 9.27 6.29 -11.11
N CYS A 104 10.13 5.29 -10.89
CA CYS A 104 10.14 4.45 -9.71
C CYS A 104 11.08 5.06 -8.66
N LYS A 105 10.52 5.54 -7.56
CA LYS A 105 11.26 6.13 -6.45
C LYS A 105 11.09 5.27 -5.21
N ILE A 106 12.20 4.77 -4.68
CA ILE A 106 12.24 3.94 -3.49
C ILE A 106 13.03 4.66 -2.42
N TYR A 107 12.51 4.71 -1.20
CA TYR A 107 13.10 5.40 -0.07
C TYR A 107 13.21 4.49 1.14
N LEU A 108 14.25 4.73 1.94
CA LEU A 108 14.43 4.15 3.25
C LEU A 108 14.08 5.19 4.29
N PHE A 109 13.15 4.86 5.18
CA PHE A 109 12.81 5.72 6.29
C PHE A 109 13.90 5.61 7.36
N ASN A 110 14.48 6.73 7.71
CA ASN A 110 15.52 6.86 8.74
C ASN A 110 15.16 8.03 9.64
N SER A 111 14.55 7.74 10.78
CA SER A 111 14.26 8.77 11.78
C SER A 111 15.48 9.13 12.60
N SER A 112 15.69 10.43 12.85
CA SER A 112 16.69 10.91 13.81
C SER A 112 16.42 10.43 15.25
N ASP A 113 15.18 10.10 15.56
CA ASP A 113 14.69 9.76 16.90
C ASP A 113 14.53 8.25 17.11
N SER A 114 15.13 7.42 16.25
CA SER A 114 15.05 5.95 16.29
C SER A 114 13.61 5.41 16.16
N ALA A 115 12.70 6.18 15.56
CA ALA A 115 11.35 5.73 15.29
C ALA A 115 11.32 4.86 14.05
N ASP A 116 10.55 3.77 14.09
CA ASP A 116 10.30 2.90 12.95
C ASP A 116 9.11 3.39 12.11
N LEU A 117 9.20 3.21 10.80
CA LEU A 117 8.05 3.33 9.90
C LEU A 117 7.14 2.11 10.07
N HIS A 118 6.21 2.15 11.02
CA HIS A 118 5.29 1.03 11.25
C HIS A 118 3.97 1.15 10.47
N ALA A 119 3.84 2.11 9.55
CA ALA A 119 2.68 2.28 8.67
C ALA A 119 2.62 1.20 7.59
N LYS A 120 1.41 0.76 7.23
CA LYS A 120 1.10 -0.12 6.10
C LYS A 120 0.00 0.56 5.30
N ILE A 121 0.42 1.23 4.24
CA ILE A 121 -0.43 2.11 3.44
C ILE A 121 -0.18 1.85 1.96
N LEU A 122 -1.24 1.77 1.19
CA LEU A 122 -1.23 1.80 -0.28
C LEU A 122 -2.21 2.87 -0.73
N VAL A 123 -1.74 3.84 -1.48
CA VAL A 123 -2.56 4.90 -2.09
C VAL A 123 -2.43 4.82 -3.60
N ALA A 124 -3.55 4.87 -4.32
CA ALA A 124 -3.59 5.01 -5.77
C ALA A 124 -4.26 6.33 -6.17
N ASP A 125 -3.61 7.07 -7.08
CA ASP A 125 -4.11 8.28 -7.73
C ASP A 125 -4.59 9.37 -6.75
N ARG A 126 -4.15 9.34 -5.49
CA ARG A 126 -4.61 10.21 -4.38
C ARG A 126 -6.12 10.15 -4.14
N LYS A 127 -6.78 9.08 -4.58
CA LYS A 127 -8.26 8.93 -4.54
C LYS A 127 -8.72 7.74 -3.72
N ILE A 128 -7.97 6.64 -3.80
CA ILE A 128 -8.29 5.40 -3.11
C ILE A 128 -7.09 4.94 -2.30
N ALA A 129 -7.31 4.42 -1.10
CA ALA A 129 -6.27 3.93 -0.23
C ALA A 129 -6.65 2.65 0.50
N ILE A 130 -5.66 1.83 0.79
CA ILE A 130 -5.74 0.78 1.82
C ILE A 130 -4.84 1.18 2.97
N VAL A 131 -5.41 1.19 4.18
CA VAL A 131 -4.70 1.44 5.44
C VAL A 131 -5.01 0.29 6.39
N GLY A 132 -4.00 -0.33 6.96
CA GLY A 132 -4.23 -1.48 7.82
C GLY A 132 -3.00 -1.95 8.58
N SER A 133 -3.07 -3.17 9.07
CA SER A 133 -1.99 -3.82 9.82
C SER A 133 -1.11 -4.74 8.96
N SER A 134 -1.54 -5.09 7.73
CA SER A 134 -0.88 -6.09 6.86
C SER A 134 0.45 -5.59 6.31
N ASN A 135 1.54 -6.25 6.65
CA ASN A 135 2.82 -6.09 5.94
C ASN A 135 2.82 -6.82 4.59
N LEU A 136 3.73 -6.44 3.70
CA LEU A 136 3.97 -7.15 2.43
C LEU A 136 4.80 -8.43 2.66
N THR A 137 4.21 -9.38 3.39
CA THR A 137 4.81 -10.67 3.76
C THR A 137 3.76 -11.77 3.68
N SER A 138 4.16 -13.04 3.53
CA SER A 138 3.20 -14.16 3.59
C SER A 138 2.38 -14.15 4.88
N ARG A 139 3.00 -13.80 6.01
CA ARG A 139 2.27 -13.71 7.28
C ARG A 139 1.25 -12.59 7.26
N GLY A 140 1.62 -11.41 6.77
CA GLY A 140 0.74 -10.24 6.73
C GLY A 140 -0.37 -10.31 5.67
N LEU A 141 -0.18 -11.09 4.60
CA LEU A 141 -1.17 -11.19 3.53
C LEU A 141 -2.07 -12.43 3.63
N ILE A 142 -1.62 -13.52 4.32
CA ILE A 142 -2.30 -14.80 4.26
C ILE A 142 -2.54 -15.41 5.66
N TRP A 143 -1.52 -15.40 6.57
CA TRP A 143 -1.55 -16.25 7.75
C TRP A 143 -1.99 -15.55 9.03
N ASN A 144 -1.61 -14.30 9.24
CA ASN A 144 -2.03 -13.55 10.42
C ASN A 144 -3.50 -13.13 10.29
N LEU A 145 -4.12 -12.83 11.43
CA LEU A 145 -5.36 -12.06 11.44
C LEU A 145 -4.98 -10.58 11.33
N GLU A 146 -5.21 -10.02 10.14
CA GLU A 146 -4.99 -8.60 9.86
C GLU A 146 -6.32 -7.93 9.54
N ILE A 147 -6.43 -6.66 9.91
CA ILE A 147 -7.59 -5.82 9.61
C ILE A 147 -7.11 -4.55 8.92
N GLY A 148 -7.87 -4.12 7.93
CA GLY A 148 -7.62 -2.88 7.21
C GLY A 148 -8.91 -2.26 6.70
N PHE A 149 -8.75 -1.11 6.08
CA PHE A 149 -9.82 -0.38 5.40
C PHE A 149 -9.39 -0.01 4.00
N LEU A 150 -10.27 -0.25 3.04
CA LEU A 150 -10.23 0.40 1.74
C LEU A 150 -11.09 1.65 1.85
N ILE A 151 -10.54 2.78 1.47
CA ILE A 151 -11.15 4.10 1.57
C ILE A 151 -11.07 4.77 0.21
N GLU A 152 -12.22 5.15 -0.35
CA GLU A 152 -12.32 5.99 -1.54
C GLU A 152 -13.07 7.27 -1.16
N ASP A 153 -12.31 8.33 -0.92
CA ASP A 153 -12.83 9.60 -0.40
C ASP A 153 -11.82 10.72 -0.67
N LYS A 154 -12.29 11.95 -0.68
CA LYS A 154 -11.43 13.14 -0.81
C LYS A 154 -10.36 13.26 0.28
N SER A 155 -10.55 12.65 1.44
CA SER A 155 -9.55 12.63 2.52
C SER A 155 -8.30 11.85 2.16
N VAL A 156 -8.36 10.95 1.16
CA VAL A 156 -7.20 10.20 0.66
C VAL A 156 -6.14 11.14 0.07
N TRP A 157 -6.55 12.29 -0.50
CA TRP A 157 -5.60 13.32 -0.92
C TRP A 157 -4.72 13.79 0.24
N LYS A 158 -5.33 14.00 1.42
CA LYS A 158 -4.59 14.42 2.62
C LYS A 158 -3.65 13.32 3.13
N LEU A 159 -4.05 12.06 3.02
CA LEU A 159 -3.18 10.93 3.33
C LEU A 159 -1.97 10.90 2.38
N ALA A 160 -2.18 11.13 1.09
CA ALA A 160 -1.10 11.22 0.11
C ALA A 160 -0.11 12.36 0.43
N GLU A 161 -0.59 13.53 0.86
CA GLU A 161 0.29 14.62 1.34
C GLU A 161 1.10 14.22 2.58
N VAL A 162 0.54 13.41 3.48
CA VAL A 162 1.28 12.86 4.62
C VAL A 162 2.39 11.92 4.13
N VAL A 163 2.11 11.08 3.12
CA VAL A 163 3.15 10.23 2.51
C VAL A 163 4.25 11.09 1.86
N ASP A 164 3.88 12.15 1.12
CA ASP A 164 4.85 13.09 0.54
C ASP A 164 5.76 13.69 1.63
N LYS A 165 5.20 14.01 2.79
CA LYS A 165 5.98 14.52 3.93
C LYS A 165 6.94 13.47 4.52
N ILE A 166 6.54 12.19 4.54
CA ILE A 166 7.40 11.08 4.99
C ILE A 166 8.57 10.89 4.01
N VAL A 167 8.36 11.12 2.71
CA VAL A 167 9.47 11.12 1.72
C VAL A 167 10.56 12.13 2.09
N GLU A 168 10.19 13.33 2.54
CA GLU A 168 11.17 14.35 2.97
C GLU A 168 11.99 13.93 4.21
N MET A 169 11.47 12.98 4.99
CA MET A 169 12.12 12.39 6.18
C MET A 169 12.90 11.11 5.85
N SER A 170 12.96 10.72 4.58
CA SER A 170 13.52 9.45 4.11
C SER A 170 14.71 9.68 3.18
N THR A 171 15.58 8.69 3.05
CA THR A 171 16.71 8.73 2.12
C THR A 171 16.43 7.86 0.89
N PRO A 172 16.79 8.27 -0.32
CA PRO A 172 16.67 7.41 -1.51
C PRO A 172 17.47 6.10 -1.34
N LEU A 173 16.86 4.97 -1.73
CA LEU A 173 17.51 3.66 -1.78
C LEU A 173 18.67 3.68 -2.78
#